data_8d1b29b7d90f57e401e21115a1e828c1
#
_entry.id   8d1b29b7d90f57e401e21115a1e828c1
#
_cell.length_a   1.000
_cell.length_b   1.000
_cell.length_c   1.000
_cell.angle_alpha   90.00
_cell.angle_beta   90.00
_cell.angle_gamma   90.00
#
_symmetry.space_group_name_H-M   'P 1'
#
loop_
_entity.id
_entity.type
_entity.pdbx_description
1 polymer ?
#
loop_
_entity_poly.entity_id
_entity_poly.type
_entity_poly.pdbx_seq_one_letter_code
_entity_poly.pdbx_strand_id
1 'polypeptide(L)'
;MLNYRKLFWPLCVLLLLRSGLELWQYNLRVTDNDQSLYWLAAHDLAAGRSIPAFVYGQDYNYFVEPWLAALPVKAGLSPVYVLPVATACMALLPFLMFAWYARRNNLHGGAALWLLIPLLLPSGWYIVTAMPRGFVNGLFLFACWPPVQNLAREKLRWLLSGILAAVAFCVNANTLPLAVALLVLTCWPHLRRGAMYFLHLAGAVPVFVAHHFITQHAQQQAGGLLHPKWTLQWTADYFAQGITHISQWLRWLVPGNASLWLLLPLLILLTWLCIYQQRRSLLFALAAVLLVLVLSLGINKLHDGREHLHYPFSRMWLALPLLAGALAERVKLHSRIALSVFAVCAVAACFSIGAPHTNSQAPELPLRIMRIDSLKAKSDELTLFIRTEKINTVVGLGYPEWVGDQQLLFHYTEINSVSAPLFVIPEYERRRTLLSKEIQGKILVLGGDEGKWIKMGEIQRKVNVCGMSGALLRK
;
A
#
# COMPACT_ATOMS: atom_id res chain seq x y z
N MET A 1 -39.71 9.03 4.90
CA MET A 1 -38.37 9.33 5.41
C MET A 1 -37.50 8.10 5.26
N LEU A 2 -36.43 8.17 4.49
CA LEU A 2 -35.44 7.09 4.39
C LEU A 2 -34.77 6.92 5.75
N ASN A 3 -34.88 5.73 6.30
CA ASN A 3 -34.29 5.45 7.60
C ASN A 3 -32.83 5.06 7.41
N TYR A 4 -31.89 6.01 7.54
CA TYR A 4 -30.43 5.78 7.42
C TYR A 4 -29.94 4.59 8.24
N ARG A 5 -30.62 4.26 9.33
CA ARG A 5 -30.31 3.09 10.15
C ARG A 5 -30.42 1.77 9.36
N LYS A 6 -31.31 1.72 8.36
CA LYS A 6 -31.53 0.54 7.51
C LYS A 6 -30.49 0.42 6.37
N LEU A 7 -29.80 1.52 6.01
CA LEU A 7 -28.84 1.53 4.90
C LEU A 7 -27.48 0.91 5.26
N PHE A 8 -27.15 0.83 6.54
CA PHE A 8 -25.83 0.40 6.99
C PHE A 8 -25.43 -0.98 6.42
N TRP A 9 -26.24 -1.99 6.66
CA TRP A 9 -25.92 -3.35 6.22
C TRP A 9 -25.91 -3.53 4.69
N PRO A 10 -26.91 -3.01 3.94
CA PRO A 10 -26.85 -3.01 2.49
C PRO A 10 -25.59 -2.36 1.92
N LEU A 11 -25.15 -1.24 2.48
CA LEU A 11 -23.92 -0.57 2.06
C LEU A 11 -22.66 -1.38 2.41
N CYS A 12 -22.61 -2.04 3.56
CA CYS A 12 -21.53 -2.96 3.90
C CYS A 12 -21.46 -4.11 2.88
N VAL A 13 -22.59 -4.73 2.56
CA VAL A 13 -22.63 -5.82 1.58
C VAL A 13 -22.20 -5.33 0.20
N LEU A 14 -22.70 -4.17 -0.24
CA LEU A 14 -22.32 -3.58 -1.52
C LEU A 14 -20.81 -3.28 -1.59
N LEU A 15 -20.24 -2.75 -0.51
CA LEU A 15 -18.81 -2.49 -0.41
C LEU A 15 -17.98 -3.77 -0.52
N LEU A 16 -18.37 -4.81 0.18
CA LEU A 16 -17.69 -6.11 0.13
C LEU A 16 -17.82 -6.76 -1.25
N LEU A 17 -19.00 -6.71 -1.86
CA LEU A 17 -19.23 -7.23 -3.22
C LEU A 17 -18.35 -6.49 -4.23
N ARG A 18 -18.33 -5.16 -4.18
CA ARG A 18 -17.49 -4.38 -5.08
C ARG A 18 -16.01 -4.72 -4.90
N SER A 19 -15.51 -4.73 -3.67
CA SER A 19 -14.13 -5.08 -3.38
C SER A 19 -13.79 -6.51 -3.86
N GLY A 20 -14.70 -7.46 -3.66
CA GLY A 20 -14.55 -8.84 -4.16
C GLY A 20 -14.49 -8.91 -5.69
N LEU A 21 -15.32 -8.14 -6.39
CA LEU A 21 -15.29 -8.07 -7.86
C LEU A 21 -13.98 -7.48 -8.39
N GLU A 22 -13.49 -6.41 -7.78
CA GLU A 22 -12.21 -5.79 -8.16
C GLU A 22 -11.03 -6.74 -7.88
N LEU A 23 -11.02 -7.42 -6.73
CA LEU A 23 -10.03 -8.46 -6.45
C LEU A 23 -10.04 -9.54 -7.54
N TRP A 24 -11.23 -10.05 -7.87
CA TRP A 24 -11.40 -11.08 -8.90
C TRP A 24 -10.94 -10.62 -10.28
N GLN A 25 -11.24 -9.38 -10.66
CA GLN A 25 -10.91 -8.86 -11.98
C GLN A 25 -9.42 -8.56 -12.15
N TYR A 26 -8.74 -8.13 -11.08
CA TYR A 26 -7.36 -7.64 -11.13
C TYR A 26 -6.40 -8.39 -10.23
N ASN A 27 -6.46 -8.16 -8.92
CA ASN A 27 -5.37 -8.52 -8.02
C ASN A 27 -5.19 -10.04 -7.81
N LEU A 28 -6.21 -10.84 -8.15
CA LEU A 28 -6.10 -12.30 -8.20
C LEU A 28 -5.68 -12.83 -9.58
N ARG A 29 -5.52 -11.96 -10.58
CA ARG A 29 -5.16 -12.34 -11.96
C ARG A 29 -3.84 -11.75 -12.43
N VAL A 30 -3.45 -10.64 -11.85
CA VAL A 30 -2.24 -9.91 -12.24
C VAL A 30 -1.40 -9.58 -11.01
N THR A 31 -0.09 -9.48 -11.20
CA THR A 31 0.88 -9.23 -10.15
C THR A 31 2.10 -8.50 -10.69
N ASP A 32 2.95 -7.99 -9.82
CA ASP A 32 4.24 -7.39 -10.14
C ASP A 32 5.37 -7.93 -9.25
N ASN A 33 6.60 -7.58 -9.60
CA ASN A 33 7.80 -8.06 -8.91
C ASN A 33 7.86 -7.64 -7.42
N ASP A 34 7.37 -6.46 -7.04
CA ASP A 34 7.42 -6.03 -5.66
C ASP A 34 6.49 -6.86 -4.77
N GLN A 35 5.34 -7.28 -5.29
CA GLN A 35 4.41 -8.17 -4.58
C GLN A 35 5.05 -9.52 -4.27
N SER A 36 5.94 -10.00 -5.12
CA SER A 36 6.60 -11.29 -4.92
C SER A 36 7.49 -11.33 -3.66
N LEU A 37 8.01 -10.19 -3.21
CA LEU A 37 8.74 -10.08 -1.95
C LEU A 37 7.83 -10.34 -0.74
N TYR A 38 6.57 -9.92 -0.83
CA TYR A 38 5.56 -10.18 0.20
C TYR A 38 5.12 -11.65 0.22
N TRP A 39 5.08 -12.32 -0.96
CA TRP A 39 4.82 -13.76 -1.02
C TRP A 39 5.88 -14.54 -0.27
N LEU A 40 7.15 -14.25 -0.53
CA LEU A 40 8.27 -14.89 0.16
C LEU A 40 8.21 -14.64 1.67
N ALA A 41 7.95 -13.42 2.09
CA ALA A 41 7.86 -13.09 3.51
C ALA A 41 6.71 -13.84 4.20
N ALA A 42 5.53 -13.92 3.57
CA ALA A 42 4.40 -14.68 4.10
C ALA A 42 4.69 -16.19 4.15
N HIS A 43 5.35 -16.72 3.14
CA HIS A 43 5.78 -18.12 3.08
C HIS A 43 6.82 -18.43 4.17
N ASP A 44 7.81 -17.56 4.38
CA ASP A 44 8.84 -17.71 5.40
C ASP A 44 8.22 -17.71 6.81
N LEU A 45 7.32 -16.76 7.09
CA LEU A 45 6.60 -16.73 8.36
C LEU A 45 5.74 -17.98 8.58
N ALA A 46 5.05 -18.46 7.55
CA ALA A 46 4.26 -19.68 7.62
C ALA A 46 5.12 -20.91 7.91
N ALA A 47 6.35 -20.93 7.39
CA ALA A 47 7.36 -21.96 7.66
C ALA A 47 8.10 -21.79 9.00
N GLY A 48 7.73 -20.78 9.83
CA GLY A 48 8.38 -20.47 11.10
C GLY A 48 9.76 -19.81 10.97
N ARG A 49 10.11 -19.29 9.80
CA ARG A 49 11.35 -18.54 9.58
C ARG A 49 11.17 -17.07 9.98
N SER A 50 12.21 -16.47 10.53
CA SER A 50 12.22 -15.03 10.82
C SER A 50 12.32 -14.22 9.53
N ILE A 51 11.59 -13.10 9.48
CA ILE A 51 11.70 -12.10 8.42
C ILE A 51 12.22 -10.78 9.01
N PRO A 52 12.88 -9.92 8.20
CA PRO A 52 13.25 -8.60 8.66
C PRO A 52 12.00 -7.73 8.92
N ALA A 53 12.18 -6.67 9.70
CA ALA A 53 11.10 -5.73 9.99
C ALA A 53 10.60 -5.01 8.72
N PHE A 54 11.53 -4.66 7.83
CA PHE A 54 11.25 -3.97 6.58
C PHE A 54 11.25 -4.93 5.38
N VAL A 55 10.61 -4.49 4.31
CA VAL A 55 10.65 -5.19 3.01
C VAL A 55 12.11 -5.43 2.61
N TYR A 56 12.38 -6.60 2.08
CA TYR A 56 13.73 -7.00 1.66
C TYR A 56 14.43 -5.91 0.85
N GLY A 57 15.63 -5.56 1.28
CA GLY A 57 16.43 -4.50 0.66
C GLY A 57 16.01 -3.07 0.98
N GLN A 58 15.04 -2.85 1.88
CA GLN A 58 14.56 -1.53 2.29
C GLN A 58 14.76 -1.31 3.80
N ASP A 59 14.72 -0.04 4.22
CA ASP A 59 14.78 0.39 5.62
C ASP A 59 13.61 1.31 6.02
N TYR A 60 12.54 1.32 5.23
CA TYR A 60 11.45 2.29 5.37
C TYR A 60 10.04 1.73 5.16
N ASN A 61 9.87 0.50 4.72
CA ASN A 61 8.57 -0.08 4.41
C ASN A 61 8.39 -1.37 5.22
N TYR A 62 7.57 -1.33 6.26
CA TYR A 62 7.38 -2.47 7.14
C TYR A 62 6.60 -3.60 6.47
N PHE A 63 6.98 -4.83 6.76
CA PHE A 63 6.20 -6.01 6.43
C PHE A 63 5.02 -6.16 7.40
N VAL A 64 3.83 -5.68 7.03
CA VAL A 64 2.61 -5.85 7.82
C VAL A 64 1.70 -6.92 7.20
N GLU A 65 1.43 -6.86 5.90
CA GLU A 65 0.58 -7.81 5.20
C GLU A 65 1.03 -9.28 5.35
N PRO A 66 2.35 -9.61 5.28
CA PRO A 66 2.81 -10.98 5.46
C PRO A 66 2.43 -11.57 6.81
N TRP A 67 2.43 -10.78 7.90
CA TRP A 67 2.01 -11.24 9.22
C TRP A 67 0.54 -11.63 9.25
N LEU A 68 -0.32 -10.89 8.58
CA LEU A 68 -1.74 -11.21 8.47
C LEU A 68 -2.00 -12.43 7.58
N ALA A 69 -1.19 -12.60 6.54
CA ALA A 69 -1.29 -13.70 5.60
C ALA A 69 -0.66 -15.01 6.12
N ALA A 70 0.25 -14.95 7.08
CA ALA A 70 1.02 -16.11 7.52
C ALA A 70 0.15 -17.29 8.01
N LEU A 71 -0.92 -17.01 8.74
CA LEU A 71 -1.80 -18.08 9.27
C LEU A 71 -2.57 -18.79 8.16
N PRO A 72 -3.27 -18.12 7.23
CA PRO A 72 -3.87 -18.77 6.06
C PRO A 72 -2.85 -19.51 5.19
N VAL A 73 -1.64 -18.95 5.01
CA VAL A 73 -0.58 -19.61 4.23
C VAL A 73 -0.10 -20.88 4.94
N LYS A 74 0.05 -20.86 6.26
CA LYS A 74 0.37 -22.05 7.05
C LYS A 74 -0.73 -23.12 6.96
N ALA A 75 -1.98 -22.71 6.75
CA ALA A 75 -3.10 -23.62 6.49
C ALA A 75 -3.14 -24.18 5.03
N GLY A 76 -2.14 -23.86 4.21
CA GLY A 76 -2.01 -24.40 2.85
C GLY A 76 -2.55 -23.51 1.73
N LEU A 77 -3.02 -22.28 2.04
CA LEU A 77 -3.45 -21.35 1.01
C LEU A 77 -2.24 -20.66 0.36
N SER A 78 -2.31 -20.44 -0.95
CA SER A 78 -1.22 -19.75 -1.65
C SER A 78 -1.12 -18.28 -1.25
N PRO A 79 0.08 -17.78 -0.90
CA PRO A 79 0.29 -16.37 -0.57
C PRO A 79 -0.05 -15.42 -1.73
N VAL A 80 0.01 -15.89 -2.97
CA VAL A 80 -0.37 -15.15 -4.19
C VAL A 80 -1.81 -14.65 -4.13
N TYR A 81 -2.71 -15.44 -3.54
CA TYR A 81 -4.13 -15.09 -3.41
C TYR A 81 -4.49 -14.53 -2.04
N VAL A 82 -3.84 -15.00 -0.99
CA VAL A 82 -4.11 -14.55 0.39
C VAL A 82 -3.74 -13.09 0.60
N LEU A 83 -2.57 -12.68 0.10
CA LEU A 83 -2.06 -11.33 0.33
C LEU A 83 -2.95 -10.22 -0.26
N PRO A 84 -3.40 -10.28 -1.52
CA PRO A 84 -4.32 -9.26 -2.05
C PRO A 84 -5.61 -9.16 -1.24
N VAL A 85 -6.16 -10.29 -0.78
CA VAL A 85 -7.35 -10.30 0.08
C VAL A 85 -7.06 -9.64 1.44
N ALA A 86 -5.94 -9.99 2.08
CA ALA A 86 -5.53 -9.38 3.33
C ALA A 86 -5.35 -7.86 3.18
N THR A 87 -4.68 -7.42 2.12
CA THR A 87 -4.46 -6.00 1.82
C THR A 87 -5.79 -5.25 1.58
N ALA A 88 -6.73 -5.86 0.84
CA ALA A 88 -8.06 -5.28 0.64
C ALA A 88 -8.84 -5.17 1.96
N CYS A 89 -8.77 -6.17 2.83
CA CYS A 89 -9.37 -6.10 4.17
C CYS A 89 -8.75 -4.98 5.00
N MET A 90 -7.42 -4.82 4.96
CA MET A 90 -6.72 -3.73 5.63
C MET A 90 -7.16 -2.35 5.12
N ALA A 91 -7.34 -2.19 3.82
CA ALA A 91 -7.80 -0.95 3.21
C ALA A 91 -9.22 -0.57 3.60
N LEU A 92 -10.11 -1.55 3.73
CA LEU A 92 -11.52 -1.33 4.05
C LEU A 92 -11.78 -1.18 5.55
N LEU A 93 -10.97 -1.80 6.40
CA LEU A 93 -11.21 -1.84 7.84
C LEU A 93 -11.35 -0.46 8.49
N PRO A 94 -10.55 0.58 8.17
CA PRO A 94 -10.76 1.91 8.73
C PRO A 94 -12.16 2.46 8.44
N PHE A 95 -12.64 2.35 7.20
CA PHE A 95 -13.97 2.83 6.83
C PHE A 95 -15.08 2.09 7.58
N LEU A 96 -14.96 0.77 7.71
CA LEU A 96 -15.91 -0.05 8.46
C LEU A 96 -15.91 0.31 9.95
N MET A 97 -14.74 0.54 10.54
CA MET A 97 -14.63 0.92 11.95
C MET A 97 -15.19 2.31 12.23
N PHE A 98 -14.88 3.30 11.41
CA PHE A 98 -15.47 4.64 11.54
C PHE A 98 -16.99 4.58 11.34
N ALA A 99 -17.49 3.84 10.33
CA ALA A 99 -18.92 3.67 10.11
C ALA A 99 -19.62 2.98 11.29
N TRP A 100 -19.00 1.92 11.84
CA TRP A 100 -19.52 1.20 13.00
C TRP A 100 -19.66 2.10 14.21
N TYR A 101 -18.60 2.87 14.53
CA TYR A 101 -18.62 3.79 15.68
C TYR A 101 -19.58 4.97 15.48
N ALA A 102 -19.65 5.53 14.27
CA ALA A 102 -20.65 6.55 13.94
C ALA A 102 -22.08 6.01 14.17
N ARG A 103 -22.37 4.79 13.73
CA ARG A 103 -23.64 4.11 13.96
C ARG A 103 -23.92 3.90 15.45
N ARG A 104 -22.93 3.45 16.21
CA ARG A 104 -23.03 3.23 17.67
C ARG A 104 -23.35 4.52 18.41
N ASN A 105 -22.82 5.65 17.92
CA ASN A 105 -23.09 6.98 18.47
C ASN A 105 -24.35 7.65 17.88
N ASN A 106 -25.24 6.87 17.25
CA ASN A 106 -26.48 7.34 16.61
C ASN A 106 -26.28 8.34 15.46
N LEU A 107 -25.08 8.44 14.90
CA LEU A 107 -24.75 9.23 13.71
C LEU A 107 -25.00 8.41 12.43
N HIS A 108 -26.26 8.00 12.22
CA HIS A 108 -26.58 7.07 11.13
C HIS A 108 -26.28 7.61 9.74
N GLY A 109 -26.44 8.92 9.50
CA GLY A 109 -26.02 9.57 8.24
C GLY A 109 -24.52 9.53 8.03
N GLY A 110 -23.73 9.81 9.09
CA GLY A 110 -22.28 9.68 9.07
C GLY A 110 -21.83 8.25 8.80
N ALA A 111 -22.47 7.27 9.45
CA ALA A 111 -22.17 5.86 9.23
C ALA A 111 -22.34 5.43 7.76
N ALA A 112 -23.44 5.85 7.15
CA ALA A 112 -23.70 5.56 5.74
C ALA A 112 -22.69 6.29 4.82
N LEU A 113 -22.30 7.51 5.15
CA LEU A 113 -21.31 8.28 4.40
C LEU A 113 -19.93 7.59 4.40
N TRP A 114 -19.48 7.10 5.55
CA TRP A 114 -18.23 6.35 5.66
C TRP A 114 -18.17 5.12 4.75
N LEU A 115 -19.31 4.44 4.56
CA LEU A 115 -19.40 3.29 3.67
C LEU A 115 -19.50 3.68 2.18
N LEU A 116 -20.09 4.84 1.89
CA LEU A 116 -20.22 5.35 0.52
C LEU A 116 -18.90 5.85 -0.06
N ILE A 117 -18.05 6.47 0.76
CA ILE A 117 -16.80 7.04 0.28
C ILE A 117 -15.95 6.01 -0.49
N PRO A 118 -15.62 4.84 0.08
CA PRO A 118 -14.87 3.83 -0.67
C PRO A 118 -15.62 3.29 -1.88
N LEU A 119 -16.96 3.24 -1.85
CA LEU A 119 -17.76 2.84 -3.02
C LEU A 119 -17.65 3.81 -4.20
N LEU A 120 -17.33 5.07 -3.94
CA LEU A 120 -17.19 6.12 -4.95
C LEU A 120 -15.78 6.26 -5.51
N LEU A 121 -14.81 5.59 -4.89
CA LEU A 121 -13.44 5.67 -5.38
C LEU A 121 -13.34 5.10 -6.79
N PRO A 122 -12.54 5.72 -7.66
CA PRO A 122 -12.22 5.15 -8.96
C PRO A 122 -11.64 3.74 -8.80
N SER A 123 -11.91 2.87 -9.75
CA SER A 123 -11.43 1.47 -9.67
C SER A 123 -9.91 1.34 -9.67
N GLY A 124 -9.18 2.30 -10.23
CA GLY A 124 -7.71 2.36 -10.08
C GLY A 124 -7.25 2.36 -8.62
N TRP A 125 -8.03 2.95 -7.72
CA TRP A 125 -7.76 2.92 -6.28
C TRP A 125 -7.90 1.52 -5.68
N TYR A 126 -8.87 0.73 -6.12
CA TYR A 126 -9.04 -0.64 -5.65
C TYR A 126 -7.85 -1.51 -6.03
N ILE A 127 -7.29 -1.31 -7.21
CA ILE A 127 -6.07 -2.00 -7.62
C ILE A 127 -4.95 -1.68 -6.64
N VAL A 128 -4.73 -0.40 -6.34
CA VAL A 128 -3.68 0.05 -5.42
C VAL A 128 -3.93 -0.41 -3.99
N THR A 129 -5.19 -0.37 -3.51
CA THR A 129 -5.54 -0.75 -2.14
C THR A 129 -5.59 -2.25 -1.89
N ALA A 130 -5.62 -3.07 -2.95
CA ALA A 130 -5.53 -4.53 -2.84
C ALA A 130 -4.14 -5.08 -3.25
N MET A 131 -3.22 -4.21 -3.63
CA MET A 131 -1.85 -4.56 -4.00
C MET A 131 -0.99 -4.70 -2.74
N PRO A 132 -0.44 -5.91 -2.43
CA PRO A 132 0.38 -6.12 -1.23
C PRO A 132 1.78 -5.52 -1.42
N ARG A 133 1.89 -4.23 -1.24
CA ARG A 133 3.12 -3.43 -1.37
C ARG A 133 3.34 -2.46 -0.20
N GLY A 134 2.65 -2.65 0.91
CA GLY A 134 2.73 -1.80 2.08
C GLY A 134 1.97 -0.47 1.99
N PHE A 135 1.20 -0.24 0.92
CA PHE A 135 0.55 1.05 0.70
C PHE A 135 -0.51 1.40 1.72
N VAL A 136 -1.18 0.39 2.26
CA VAL A 136 -2.30 0.54 3.20
C VAL A 136 -1.92 0.31 4.65
N ASN A 137 -0.67 -0.07 4.93
CA ASN A 137 -0.21 -0.46 6.27
C ASN A 137 -0.46 0.61 7.33
N GLY A 138 -0.10 1.85 7.03
CA GLY A 138 -0.33 2.96 7.96
C GLY A 138 -1.80 3.33 8.07
N LEU A 139 -2.57 3.27 6.98
CA LEU A 139 -4.00 3.57 6.97
C LEU A 139 -4.80 2.55 7.78
N PHE A 140 -4.43 1.28 7.68
CA PHE A 140 -5.03 0.19 8.44
C PHE A 140 -5.04 0.47 9.94
N LEU A 141 -3.96 1.04 10.48
CA LEU A 141 -3.83 1.35 11.90
C LEU A 141 -4.87 2.37 12.37
N PHE A 142 -5.33 3.26 11.50
CA PHE A 142 -6.40 4.20 11.84
C PHE A 142 -7.77 3.54 12.06
N ALA A 143 -7.93 2.26 11.76
CA ALA A 143 -9.09 1.50 12.25
C ALA A 143 -9.19 1.52 13.77
N CYS A 144 -8.08 1.69 14.48
CA CYS A 144 -8.03 1.82 15.93
C CYS A 144 -8.39 3.23 16.44
N TRP A 145 -8.50 4.24 15.55
CA TRP A 145 -8.79 5.61 15.97
C TRP A 145 -10.16 5.77 16.66
N PRO A 146 -11.27 5.30 16.07
CA PRO A 146 -12.58 5.41 16.70
C PRO A 146 -12.66 4.76 18.10
N PRO A 147 -12.19 3.51 18.31
CA PRO A 147 -12.16 2.94 19.65
C PRO A 147 -11.33 3.76 20.64
N VAL A 148 -10.17 4.29 20.23
CA VAL A 148 -9.35 5.16 21.08
C VAL A 148 -10.10 6.42 21.46
N GLN A 149 -10.78 7.07 20.50
CA GLN A 149 -11.57 8.28 20.78
C GLN A 149 -12.77 8.05 21.71
N ASN A 150 -13.26 6.82 21.81
CA ASN A 150 -14.37 6.45 22.68
C ASN A 150 -13.96 6.00 24.09
N LEU A 151 -12.67 6.05 24.43
CA LEU A 151 -12.20 5.75 25.77
C LEU A 151 -12.70 6.79 26.77
N ALA A 152 -13.21 6.30 27.92
CA ALA A 152 -13.70 7.17 29.00
C ALA A 152 -12.56 7.97 29.66
N ARG A 153 -11.36 7.39 29.76
CA ARG A 153 -10.18 8.03 30.36
C ARG A 153 -9.51 8.99 29.37
N GLU A 154 -9.76 10.28 29.53
CA GLU A 154 -9.28 11.33 28.63
C GLU A 154 -7.74 11.32 28.46
N LYS A 155 -6.99 11.20 29.54
CA LYS A 155 -5.51 11.14 29.49
C LYS A 155 -4.99 9.96 28.68
N LEU A 156 -5.62 8.78 28.84
CA LEU A 156 -5.25 7.59 28.07
C LEU A 156 -5.59 7.75 26.60
N ARG A 157 -6.73 8.38 26.30
CA ARG A 157 -7.11 8.70 24.92
C ARG A 157 -6.06 9.58 24.22
N TRP A 158 -5.57 10.64 24.90
CA TRP A 158 -4.54 11.50 24.34
C TRP A 158 -3.22 10.78 24.11
N LEU A 159 -2.78 10.00 25.11
CA LEU A 159 -1.56 9.19 24.99
C LEU A 159 -1.64 8.21 23.82
N LEU A 160 -2.72 7.44 23.73
CA LEU A 160 -2.91 6.45 22.67
C LEU A 160 -3.12 7.10 21.28
N SER A 161 -3.71 8.28 21.21
CA SER A 161 -3.79 9.03 19.93
C SER A 161 -2.41 9.45 19.43
N GLY A 162 -1.52 9.87 20.34
CA GLY A 162 -0.13 10.16 19.99
C GLY A 162 0.64 8.92 19.52
N ILE A 163 0.51 7.81 20.26
CA ILE A 163 1.10 6.51 19.87
C ILE A 163 0.60 6.10 18.47
N LEU A 164 -0.71 6.10 18.27
CA LEU A 164 -1.33 5.63 17.03
C LEU A 164 -0.91 6.47 15.82
N ALA A 165 -0.89 7.80 15.97
CA ALA A 165 -0.44 8.69 14.90
C ALA A 165 1.04 8.47 14.57
N ALA A 166 1.90 8.31 15.58
CA ALA A 166 3.32 8.07 15.39
C ALA A 166 3.60 6.70 14.76
N VAL A 167 2.94 5.63 15.22
CA VAL A 167 3.08 4.28 14.64
C VAL A 167 2.60 4.28 13.18
N ALA A 168 1.45 4.88 12.88
CA ALA A 168 0.94 4.96 11.53
C ALA A 168 1.91 5.71 10.59
N PHE A 169 2.50 6.80 11.07
CA PHE A 169 3.51 7.56 10.33
C PHE A 169 4.80 6.77 10.12
N CYS A 170 5.34 6.12 11.16
CA CYS A 170 6.55 5.31 11.06
C CYS A 170 6.37 4.13 10.11
N VAL A 171 5.20 3.47 10.17
CA VAL A 171 4.88 2.34 9.29
C VAL A 171 4.70 2.81 7.85
N ASN A 172 4.07 3.96 7.63
CA ASN A 172 3.91 4.55 6.31
C ASN A 172 3.72 6.07 6.41
N ALA A 173 4.75 6.83 6.05
CA ALA A 173 4.75 8.29 6.11
C ALA A 173 3.63 8.96 5.28
N ASN A 174 3.04 8.24 4.31
CA ASN A 174 1.93 8.74 3.52
C ASN A 174 0.66 9.00 4.33
N THR A 175 0.60 8.51 5.58
CA THR A 175 -0.51 8.77 6.51
C THR A 175 -0.46 10.14 7.17
N LEU A 176 0.63 10.89 6.98
CA LEU A 176 0.82 12.19 7.64
C LEU A 176 -0.37 13.15 7.48
N PRO A 177 -0.98 13.34 6.29
CA PRO A 177 -2.14 14.22 6.14
C PRO A 177 -3.31 13.82 7.04
N LEU A 178 -3.61 12.52 7.11
CA LEU A 178 -4.69 12.01 7.96
C LEU A 178 -4.36 12.14 9.44
N ALA A 179 -3.14 11.77 9.84
CA ALA A 179 -2.68 11.88 11.23
C ALA A 179 -2.80 13.32 11.74
N VAL A 180 -2.32 14.29 10.96
CA VAL A 180 -2.40 15.71 11.30
C VAL A 180 -3.86 16.16 11.44
N ALA A 181 -4.73 15.79 10.48
CA ALA A 181 -6.14 16.16 10.57
C ALA A 181 -6.83 15.62 11.82
N LEU A 182 -6.65 14.34 12.11
CA LEU A 182 -7.28 13.69 13.26
C LEU A 182 -6.74 14.25 14.58
N LEU A 183 -5.44 14.54 14.66
CA LEU A 183 -4.84 15.20 15.82
C LEU A 183 -5.42 16.61 16.00
N VAL A 184 -5.51 17.43 14.94
CA VAL A 184 -6.13 18.77 15.01
C VAL A 184 -7.56 18.67 15.50
N LEU A 185 -8.36 17.74 14.96
CA LEU A 185 -9.76 17.55 15.38
C LEU A 185 -9.88 17.10 16.85
N THR A 186 -8.91 16.34 17.34
CA THR A 186 -8.88 15.89 18.73
C THR A 186 -8.39 17.00 19.67
N CYS A 187 -7.38 17.76 19.26
CA CYS A 187 -6.77 18.81 20.08
C CYS A 187 -7.63 20.07 20.15
N TRP A 188 -8.37 20.41 19.10
CA TRP A 188 -9.10 21.67 19.00
C TRP A 188 -9.99 22.02 20.20
N PRO A 189 -10.81 21.08 20.75
CA PRO A 189 -11.66 21.38 21.90
C PRO A 189 -10.86 21.69 23.19
N HIS A 190 -9.58 21.38 23.20
CA HIS A 190 -8.73 21.39 24.38
C HIS A 190 -7.44 22.20 24.20
N LEU A 191 -7.41 23.16 23.26
CA LEU A 191 -6.22 23.93 22.88
C LEU A 191 -5.47 24.58 24.08
N ARG A 192 -6.20 24.93 25.15
CA ARG A 192 -5.62 25.56 26.34
C ARG A 192 -5.05 24.56 27.36
N ARG A 193 -5.16 23.25 27.11
CA ARG A 193 -4.73 22.22 28.05
C ARG A 193 -3.33 21.70 27.69
N GLY A 194 -2.29 22.32 28.27
CA GLY A 194 -0.90 21.92 28.02
C GLY A 194 -0.61 20.43 28.27
N ALA A 195 -1.25 19.85 29.30
CA ALA A 195 -1.11 18.43 29.63
C ALA A 195 -1.52 17.50 28.45
N MET A 196 -2.45 17.92 27.59
CA MET A 196 -2.84 17.14 26.41
C MET A 196 -1.69 17.00 25.41
N TYR A 197 -1.01 18.10 25.10
CA TYR A 197 0.13 18.11 24.17
C TYR A 197 1.27 17.25 24.71
N PHE A 198 1.55 17.40 26.01
CA PHE A 198 2.55 16.58 26.68
C PHE A 198 2.24 15.08 26.54
N LEU A 199 0.99 14.67 26.76
CA LEU A 199 0.60 13.26 26.64
C LEU A 199 0.65 12.74 25.21
N HIS A 200 0.29 13.55 24.19
CA HIS A 200 0.48 13.17 22.81
C HIS A 200 1.97 12.95 22.47
N LEU A 201 2.84 13.87 22.91
CA LEU A 201 4.28 13.74 22.72
C LEU A 201 4.85 12.57 23.51
N ALA A 202 4.43 12.39 24.78
CA ALA A 202 4.84 11.24 25.59
C ALA A 202 4.47 9.89 24.95
N GLY A 203 3.37 9.84 24.21
CA GLY A 203 3.01 8.68 23.39
C GLY A 203 3.84 8.54 22.11
N ALA A 204 4.07 9.65 21.40
CA ALA A 204 4.73 9.63 20.10
C ALA A 204 6.25 9.42 20.19
N VAL A 205 6.92 10.07 21.13
CA VAL A 205 8.39 10.05 21.25
C VAL A 205 8.95 8.63 21.40
N PRO A 206 8.45 7.77 22.29
CA PRO A 206 8.93 6.39 22.39
C PRO A 206 8.82 5.60 21.08
N VAL A 207 7.77 5.85 20.31
CA VAL A 207 7.55 5.21 19.00
C VAL A 207 8.64 5.65 18.00
N PHE A 208 8.93 6.94 17.92
CA PHE A 208 10.00 7.45 17.03
C PHE A 208 11.38 6.92 17.46
N VAL A 209 11.63 6.86 18.76
CA VAL A 209 12.87 6.27 19.31
C VAL A 209 12.99 4.79 18.92
N ALA A 210 11.94 4.01 19.14
CA ALA A 210 11.92 2.60 18.76
C ALA A 210 12.11 2.42 17.23
N HIS A 211 11.41 3.22 16.41
CA HIS A 211 11.57 3.19 14.98
C HIS A 211 13.01 3.50 14.54
N HIS A 212 13.65 4.49 15.16
CA HIS A 212 15.05 4.83 14.89
C HIS A 212 15.98 3.64 15.15
N PHE A 213 15.84 2.97 16.30
CA PHE A 213 16.65 1.79 16.61
C PHE A 213 16.38 0.61 15.66
N ILE A 214 15.12 0.36 15.29
CA ILE A 214 14.76 -0.68 14.32
C ILE A 214 15.43 -0.39 12.99
N THR A 215 15.38 0.87 12.54
CA THR A 215 16.00 1.29 11.27
C THR A 215 17.54 1.13 11.32
N GLN A 216 18.18 1.58 12.39
CA GLN A 216 19.63 1.38 12.56
C GLN A 216 20.03 -0.10 12.56
N HIS A 217 19.29 -0.92 13.28
CA HIS A 217 19.53 -2.36 13.32
C HIS A 217 19.39 -3.01 11.94
N ALA A 218 18.34 -2.66 11.20
CA ALA A 218 18.14 -3.14 9.83
C ALA A 218 19.28 -2.71 8.90
N GLN A 219 19.76 -1.47 9.04
CA GLN A 219 20.91 -0.97 8.27
C GLN A 219 22.20 -1.73 8.59
N GLN A 220 22.45 -2.03 9.87
CA GLN A 220 23.61 -2.80 10.29
C GLN A 220 23.57 -4.25 9.77
N GLN A 221 22.42 -4.90 9.87
CA GLN A 221 22.26 -6.28 9.39
C GLN A 221 22.40 -6.39 7.86
N ALA A 222 22.00 -5.37 7.14
CA ALA A 222 22.03 -5.38 5.68
C ALA A 222 23.44 -5.27 5.08
N GLY A 223 24.45 -4.90 5.87
CA GLY A 223 25.86 -4.91 5.42
C GLY A 223 26.13 -4.13 4.12
N GLY A 224 25.48 -2.99 3.93
CA GLY A 224 25.58 -2.19 2.71
C GLY A 224 24.69 -2.65 1.55
N LEU A 225 23.89 -3.67 1.78
CA LEU A 225 22.99 -4.26 0.78
C LEU A 225 21.62 -3.57 0.68
N LEU A 226 21.36 -2.49 1.38
CA LEU A 226 20.12 -1.73 1.24
C LEU A 226 20.12 -0.95 -0.07
N HIS A 227 18.94 -0.83 -0.64
CA HIS A 227 18.68 0.14 -1.70
C HIS A 227 19.22 1.51 -1.28
N PRO A 228 19.93 2.25 -2.15
CA PRO A 228 20.46 3.55 -1.79
C PRO A 228 19.36 4.39 -1.15
N LYS A 229 19.63 4.82 0.07
CA LYS A 229 18.69 5.60 0.87
C LYS A 229 18.43 6.90 0.16
N TRP A 230 17.20 7.16 -0.22
CA TRP A 230 16.79 8.47 -0.66
C TRP A 230 16.92 9.44 0.50
N THR A 231 17.94 10.29 0.44
CA THR A 231 18.01 11.43 1.34
C THR A 231 16.80 12.31 1.06
N LEU A 232 15.90 12.43 2.04
CA LEU A 232 14.74 13.32 1.89
C LEU A 232 15.24 14.75 1.76
N GLN A 233 15.03 15.35 0.60
CA GLN A 233 15.37 16.73 0.32
C GLN A 233 14.12 17.46 -0.16
N TRP A 234 13.94 18.66 0.35
CA TRP A 234 12.94 19.59 -0.13
C TRP A 234 13.63 20.65 -0.99
N THR A 235 13.13 20.86 -2.20
CA THR A 235 13.66 21.91 -3.09
C THR A 235 12.53 22.68 -3.75
N ALA A 236 12.80 23.95 -4.08
CA ALA A 236 11.85 24.80 -4.79
C ALA A 236 11.58 24.27 -6.21
N ASP A 237 12.57 23.64 -6.85
CA ASP A 237 12.44 23.09 -8.20
C ASP A 237 11.45 21.91 -8.21
N TYR A 238 11.58 20.97 -7.26
CA TYR A 238 10.60 19.90 -7.12
C TYR A 238 9.21 20.43 -6.77
N PHE A 239 9.14 21.49 -5.97
CA PHE A 239 7.87 22.12 -5.64
C PHE A 239 7.19 22.71 -6.88
N ALA A 240 7.92 23.45 -7.72
CA ALA A 240 7.42 24.02 -8.97
C ALA A 240 6.95 22.92 -9.94
N GLN A 241 7.76 21.87 -10.11
CA GLN A 241 7.39 20.69 -10.90
C GLN A 241 6.13 19.99 -10.36
N GLY A 242 6.05 19.83 -9.04
CA GLY A 242 4.87 19.25 -8.38
C GLY A 242 3.60 20.02 -8.67
N ILE A 243 3.63 21.35 -8.61
CA ILE A 243 2.47 22.19 -8.95
C ILE A 243 2.08 22.03 -10.42
N THR A 244 3.05 22.01 -11.32
CA THR A 244 2.80 21.87 -12.76
C THR A 244 2.12 20.54 -13.09
N HIS A 245 2.52 19.46 -12.42
CA HIS A 245 2.02 18.12 -12.69
C HIS A 245 0.87 17.67 -11.80
N ILE A 246 0.47 18.45 -10.79
CA ILE A 246 -0.58 18.06 -9.84
C ILE A 246 -1.91 17.72 -10.50
N SER A 247 -2.23 18.33 -11.64
CA SER A 247 -3.46 18.05 -12.38
C SER A 247 -3.53 16.61 -12.91
N GLN A 248 -2.38 16.01 -13.24
CA GLN A 248 -2.31 14.62 -13.70
C GLN A 248 -2.65 13.65 -12.55
N TRP A 249 -2.30 14.01 -11.33
CA TRP A 249 -2.53 13.23 -10.12
C TRP A 249 -3.94 13.32 -9.61
N LEU A 250 -4.57 14.47 -9.78
CA LEU A 250 -5.95 14.68 -9.36
C LEU A 250 -6.96 13.89 -10.20
N ARG A 251 -6.57 13.47 -11.40
CA ARG A 251 -7.37 12.54 -12.21
C ARG A 251 -7.65 11.21 -11.51
N TRP A 252 -6.76 10.80 -10.62
CA TRP A 252 -6.92 9.59 -9.83
C TRP A 252 -8.02 9.68 -8.78
N LEU A 253 -8.25 10.89 -8.26
CA LEU A 253 -9.21 11.12 -7.18
C LEU A 253 -10.64 11.25 -7.68
N VAL A 254 -10.82 11.52 -8.97
CA VAL A 254 -12.12 11.86 -9.51
C VAL A 254 -12.54 10.82 -10.54
N PRO A 255 -13.73 10.21 -10.39
CA PRO A 255 -14.26 9.29 -11.38
C PRO A 255 -14.32 9.93 -12.77
N GLY A 256 -13.93 9.19 -13.81
CA GLY A 256 -14.11 9.60 -15.19
C GLY A 256 -13.07 10.57 -15.74
N ASN A 257 -11.84 10.61 -15.22
CA ASN A 257 -10.77 11.51 -15.68
C ASN A 257 -11.10 13.00 -15.54
N ALA A 258 -12.00 13.36 -14.65
CA ALA A 258 -12.34 14.74 -14.43
C ALA A 258 -11.15 15.52 -13.88
N SER A 259 -10.98 16.73 -14.35
CA SER A 259 -9.87 17.60 -14.05
C SER A 259 -9.91 18.15 -12.61
N LEU A 260 -8.80 18.75 -12.20
CA LEU A 260 -8.67 19.58 -10.98
C LEU A 260 -9.87 20.51 -10.74
N TRP A 261 -10.52 20.93 -11.81
CA TRP A 261 -11.68 21.81 -11.78
C TRP A 261 -12.88 21.27 -11.01
N LEU A 262 -13.02 19.95 -10.83
CA LEU A 262 -14.08 19.38 -9.97
C LEU A 262 -13.67 19.34 -8.50
N LEU A 263 -12.40 19.19 -8.21
CA LEU A 263 -11.91 19.20 -6.82
C LEU A 263 -12.00 20.60 -6.22
N LEU A 264 -11.74 21.63 -7.01
CA LEU A 264 -11.77 23.02 -6.57
C LEU A 264 -13.16 23.44 -6.06
N PRO A 265 -14.27 23.26 -6.82
CA PRO A 265 -15.62 23.49 -6.32
C PRO A 265 -15.95 22.69 -5.05
N LEU A 266 -15.49 21.43 -4.98
CA LEU A 266 -15.72 20.58 -3.80
C LEU A 266 -14.99 21.14 -2.58
N LEU A 267 -13.75 21.58 -2.71
CA LEU A 267 -12.98 22.23 -1.64
C LEU A 267 -13.61 23.56 -1.23
N ILE A 268 -14.05 24.37 -2.19
CA ILE A 268 -14.75 25.63 -1.93
C ILE A 268 -16.04 25.36 -1.18
N LEU A 269 -16.86 24.40 -1.63
CA LEU A 269 -18.09 24.00 -0.98
C LEU A 269 -17.84 23.51 0.45
N LEU A 270 -16.86 22.64 0.64
CA LEU A 270 -16.51 22.12 1.97
C LEU A 270 -16.03 23.24 2.89
N THR A 271 -15.20 24.14 2.39
CA THR A 271 -14.71 25.31 3.13
C THR A 271 -15.88 26.22 3.51
N TRP A 272 -16.77 26.53 2.56
CA TRP A 272 -17.97 27.32 2.79
C TRP A 272 -18.89 26.68 3.83
N LEU A 273 -19.15 25.37 3.74
CA LEU A 273 -19.95 24.65 4.72
C LEU A 273 -19.33 24.70 6.13
N CYS A 274 -18.00 24.58 6.22
CA CYS A 274 -17.30 24.70 7.50
C CYS A 274 -17.42 26.11 8.09
N ILE A 275 -17.35 27.15 7.27
CA ILE A 275 -17.54 28.55 7.69
C ILE A 275 -18.99 28.77 8.11
N TYR A 276 -19.95 28.40 7.26
CA TYR A 276 -21.37 28.56 7.51
C TYR A 276 -21.84 27.91 8.82
N GLN A 277 -21.31 26.72 9.10
CA GLN A 277 -21.61 25.99 10.33
C GLN A 277 -20.72 26.38 11.51
N GLN A 278 -19.89 27.42 11.36
CA GLN A 278 -18.96 27.92 12.39
C GLN A 278 -18.03 26.80 12.94
N ARG A 279 -17.65 25.83 12.10
CA ARG A 279 -16.82 24.67 12.48
C ARG A 279 -15.33 24.99 12.32
N ARG A 280 -14.80 25.87 13.16
CA ARG A 280 -13.38 26.30 13.11
C ARG A 280 -12.40 25.12 13.15
N SER A 281 -12.67 24.08 13.95
CA SER A 281 -11.82 22.89 14.01
C SER A 281 -11.68 22.16 12.68
N LEU A 282 -12.75 22.11 11.89
CA LEU A 282 -12.72 21.49 10.55
C LEU A 282 -11.93 22.34 9.56
N LEU A 283 -12.07 23.67 9.63
CA LEU A 283 -11.28 24.57 8.79
C LEU A 283 -9.80 24.44 9.07
N PHE A 284 -9.40 24.40 10.34
CA PHE A 284 -7.99 24.24 10.70
C PHE A 284 -7.46 22.85 10.32
N ALA A 285 -8.27 21.80 10.48
CA ALA A 285 -7.87 20.47 10.02
C ALA A 285 -7.69 20.43 8.50
N LEU A 286 -8.63 21.02 7.75
CA LEU A 286 -8.52 21.12 6.28
C LEU A 286 -7.30 21.95 5.87
N ALA A 287 -7.08 23.11 6.47
CA ALA A 287 -5.93 23.95 6.18
C ALA A 287 -4.62 23.24 6.49
N ALA A 288 -4.50 22.54 7.61
CA ALA A 288 -3.34 21.78 7.99
C ALA A 288 -3.03 20.64 6.99
N VAL A 289 -4.06 19.95 6.52
CA VAL A 289 -3.89 18.90 5.50
C VAL A 289 -3.45 19.48 4.17
N LEU A 290 -4.10 20.54 3.71
CA LEU A 290 -3.71 21.20 2.46
C LEU A 290 -2.27 21.71 2.54
N LEU A 291 -1.88 22.28 3.68
CA LEU A 291 -0.50 22.68 3.92
C LEU A 291 0.48 21.52 3.83
N VAL A 292 0.18 20.39 4.48
CA VAL A 292 1.01 19.17 4.40
C VAL A 292 1.12 18.67 2.97
N LEU A 293 0.02 18.60 2.23
CA LEU A 293 0.00 18.14 0.85
C LEU A 293 0.79 19.09 -0.06
N VAL A 294 0.59 20.40 0.08
CA VAL A 294 1.29 21.40 -0.71
C VAL A 294 2.79 21.37 -0.41
N LEU A 295 3.18 21.38 0.85
CA LEU A 295 4.60 21.32 1.23
C LEU A 295 5.27 20.03 0.78
N SER A 296 4.53 18.92 0.75
CA SER A 296 5.07 17.64 0.30
C SER A 296 5.42 17.62 -1.19
N LEU A 297 4.85 18.49 -2.01
CA LEU A 297 5.19 18.60 -3.44
C LEU A 297 6.68 18.91 -3.68
N GLY A 298 7.35 19.56 -2.73
CA GLY A 298 8.78 19.86 -2.82
C GLY A 298 9.70 18.69 -2.42
N ILE A 299 9.18 17.53 -2.00
CA ILE A 299 9.98 16.40 -1.52
C ILE A 299 10.43 15.54 -2.71
N ASN A 300 11.73 15.41 -2.92
CA ASN A 300 12.35 14.64 -4.01
C ASN A 300 11.84 13.20 -4.11
N LYS A 301 11.57 12.54 -2.99
CA LYS A 301 11.05 11.16 -2.97
C LYS A 301 9.68 11.02 -3.63
N LEU A 302 8.86 12.07 -3.61
CA LEU A 302 7.54 12.05 -4.26
C LEU A 302 7.63 12.18 -5.78
N HIS A 303 8.79 12.58 -6.28
CA HIS A 303 9.11 12.61 -7.70
C HIS A 303 9.91 11.37 -8.14
N ASP A 304 10.29 10.51 -7.21
CA ASP A 304 11.13 9.33 -7.45
C ASP A 304 12.44 9.67 -8.22
N GLY A 305 13.02 10.84 -7.92
CA GLY A 305 14.19 11.36 -8.61
C GLY A 305 13.98 11.78 -10.06
N ARG A 306 12.72 11.93 -10.50
CA ARG A 306 12.32 12.30 -11.86
C ARG A 306 11.72 13.70 -11.90
N GLU A 307 11.56 14.25 -13.09
CA GLU A 307 10.95 15.56 -13.29
C GLU A 307 9.44 15.61 -13.00
N HIS A 308 8.79 14.46 -12.81
CA HIS A 308 7.34 14.36 -12.62
C HIS A 308 7.01 13.82 -11.24
N LEU A 309 5.90 14.32 -10.65
CA LEU A 309 5.29 13.65 -9.51
C LEU A 309 5.04 12.19 -9.87
N HIS A 310 5.49 11.31 -9.02
CA HIS A 310 5.41 9.89 -9.28
C HIS A 310 4.60 9.19 -8.19
N TYR A 311 4.38 7.92 -8.40
CA TYR A 311 3.68 6.96 -7.59
C TYR A 311 3.76 7.14 -6.04
N PRO A 312 4.88 7.54 -5.40
CA PRO A 312 4.88 7.83 -3.98
C PRO A 312 3.90 8.91 -3.53
N PHE A 313 3.63 9.91 -4.36
CA PHE A 313 2.67 10.97 -4.01
C PHE A 313 1.23 10.46 -3.98
N SER A 314 0.86 9.53 -4.86
CA SER A 314 -0.48 8.92 -4.85
C SER A 314 -0.80 8.26 -3.53
N ARG A 315 0.20 7.72 -2.83
CA ARG A 315 0.04 7.08 -1.52
C ARG A 315 -0.46 8.05 -0.46
N MET A 316 -0.02 9.32 -0.48
CA MET A 316 -0.52 10.35 0.44
C MET A 316 -2.01 10.62 0.23
N TRP A 317 -2.48 10.46 -1.00
CA TRP A 317 -3.87 10.64 -1.35
C TRP A 317 -4.76 9.51 -0.85
N LEU A 318 -4.22 8.34 -0.54
CA LEU A 318 -4.97 7.26 0.12
C LEU A 318 -5.56 7.70 1.47
N ALA A 319 -4.95 8.69 2.13
CA ALA A 319 -5.47 9.29 3.36
C ALA A 319 -6.67 10.22 3.12
N LEU A 320 -6.83 10.80 1.92
CA LEU A 320 -7.87 11.79 1.62
C LEU A 320 -9.29 11.25 1.73
N PRO A 321 -9.63 10.04 1.24
CA PRO A 321 -10.96 9.49 1.41
C PRO A 321 -11.37 9.37 2.88
N LEU A 322 -10.46 8.92 3.74
CA LEU A 322 -10.70 8.84 5.19
C LEU A 322 -10.83 10.23 5.80
N LEU A 323 -10.00 11.19 5.37
CA LEU A 323 -10.13 12.56 5.79
C LEU A 323 -11.47 13.16 5.37
N ALA A 324 -11.88 12.96 4.12
CA ALA A 324 -13.15 13.43 3.62
C ALA A 324 -14.33 12.87 4.47
N GLY A 325 -14.26 11.60 4.85
CA GLY A 325 -15.23 10.98 5.76
C GLY A 325 -15.25 11.64 7.13
N ALA A 326 -14.08 11.88 7.74
CA ALA A 326 -13.94 12.50 9.03
C ALA A 326 -14.49 13.95 9.05
N LEU A 327 -14.28 14.69 7.96
CA LEU A 327 -14.81 16.04 7.80
C LEU A 327 -16.32 16.01 7.57
N ALA A 328 -16.80 15.18 6.66
CA ALA A 328 -18.20 15.11 6.27
C ALA A 328 -19.11 14.60 7.39
N GLU A 329 -18.66 13.67 8.23
CA GLU A 329 -19.41 13.18 9.39
C GLU A 329 -19.80 14.33 10.34
N ARG A 330 -18.95 15.35 10.44
CA ARG A 330 -19.15 16.50 11.35
C ARG A 330 -19.97 17.63 10.74
N VAL A 331 -20.21 17.58 9.42
CA VAL A 331 -21.07 18.53 8.71
C VAL A 331 -22.52 18.07 8.83
N LYS A 332 -23.38 18.88 9.45
CA LYS A 332 -24.83 18.61 9.48
C LYS A 332 -25.42 18.95 8.12
N LEU A 333 -25.50 17.97 7.23
CA LEU A 333 -26.21 18.11 5.97
C LEU A 333 -27.72 18.05 6.21
N HIS A 334 -28.47 18.93 5.55
CA HIS A 334 -29.91 18.84 5.57
C HIS A 334 -30.37 17.48 5.02
N SER A 335 -31.31 16.81 5.67
CA SER A 335 -31.68 15.43 5.38
C SER A 335 -32.04 15.15 3.91
N ARG A 336 -32.65 16.12 3.21
CA ARG A 336 -32.99 16.01 1.79
C ARG A 336 -31.74 16.07 0.89
N ILE A 337 -30.82 17.00 1.16
CA ILE A 337 -29.56 17.12 0.40
C ILE A 337 -28.70 15.87 0.60
N ALA A 338 -28.59 15.41 1.84
CA ALA A 338 -27.89 14.17 2.15
C ALA A 338 -28.49 13.01 1.35
N LEU A 339 -29.82 12.87 1.32
CA LEU A 339 -30.51 11.82 0.59
C LEU A 339 -30.23 11.86 -0.92
N SER A 340 -30.28 13.06 -1.52
CA SER A 340 -29.99 13.22 -2.96
C SER A 340 -28.53 12.85 -3.27
N VAL A 341 -27.59 13.29 -2.43
CA VAL A 341 -26.18 12.92 -2.55
C VAL A 341 -26.03 11.39 -2.43
N PHE A 342 -26.68 10.76 -1.45
CA PHE A 342 -26.67 9.31 -1.28
C PHE A 342 -27.18 8.57 -2.51
N ALA A 343 -28.32 9.01 -3.08
CA ALA A 343 -28.90 8.39 -4.26
C ALA A 343 -27.96 8.50 -5.47
N VAL A 344 -27.43 9.69 -5.73
CA VAL A 344 -26.48 9.93 -6.82
C VAL A 344 -25.22 9.08 -6.62
N CYS A 345 -24.68 9.04 -5.41
CA CYS A 345 -23.51 8.26 -5.07
C CYS A 345 -23.73 6.75 -5.22
N ALA A 346 -24.87 6.23 -4.79
CA ALA A 346 -25.22 4.83 -4.94
C ALA A 346 -25.36 4.45 -6.42
N VAL A 347 -26.00 5.30 -7.22
CA VAL A 347 -26.12 5.10 -8.67
C VAL A 347 -24.74 5.15 -9.34
N ALA A 348 -23.92 6.15 -9.03
CA ALA A 348 -22.55 6.25 -9.56
C ALA A 348 -21.69 5.03 -9.19
N ALA A 349 -21.81 4.53 -7.96
CA ALA A 349 -21.14 3.31 -7.51
C ALA A 349 -21.57 2.09 -8.33
N CYS A 350 -22.87 1.93 -8.59
CA CYS A 350 -23.38 0.84 -9.44
C CYS A 350 -22.81 0.89 -10.86
N PHE A 351 -22.74 2.07 -11.47
CA PHE A 351 -22.16 2.24 -12.80
C PHE A 351 -20.64 2.02 -12.84
N SER A 352 -19.95 2.28 -11.75
CA SER A 352 -18.48 2.09 -11.69
C SER A 352 -18.05 0.63 -11.52
N ILE A 353 -18.96 -0.28 -11.12
CA ILE A 353 -18.65 -1.71 -10.90
C ILE A 353 -18.39 -2.45 -12.22
N GLY A 354 -18.95 -2.00 -13.34
CA GLY A 354 -18.93 -2.72 -14.61
C GLY A 354 -17.91 -2.25 -15.64
N ALA A 355 -17.11 -1.23 -15.37
CA ALA A 355 -16.18 -0.72 -16.37
C ALA A 355 -14.91 -1.58 -16.43
N PRO A 356 -14.61 -2.24 -17.56
CA PRO A 356 -13.35 -2.95 -17.73
C PRO A 356 -12.21 -1.91 -17.71
N HIS A 357 -11.34 -2.01 -16.71
CA HIS A 357 -10.20 -1.11 -16.60
C HIS A 357 -9.05 -1.67 -17.39
N THR A 358 -8.73 -1.00 -18.48
CA THR A 358 -7.49 -1.22 -19.21
C THR A 358 -6.34 -0.57 -18.46
N ASN A 359 -5.15 -1.16 -18.52
CA ASN A 359 -3.91 -0.65 -17.92
C ASN A 359 -3.60 0.82 -18.25
N SER A 360 -4.24 1.37 -19.29
CA SER A 360 -4.10 2.75 -19.73
C SER A 360 -4.73 3.79 -18.79
N GLN A 361 -5.57 3.37 -17.84
CA GLN A 361 -6.26 4.29 -16.92
C GLN A 361 -5.55 4.46 -15.57
N ALA A 362 -4.57 3.61 -15.28
CA ALA A 362 -3.70 3.75 -14.12
C ALA A 362 -2.27 4.01 -14.62
N PRO A 363 -1.91 5.25 -14.96
CA PRO A 363 -0.62 5.58 -15.58
C PRO A 363 0.58 5.24 -14.71
N GLU A 364 0.34 4.78 -13.51
CA GLU A 364 1.36 4.49 -12.49
C GLU A 364 1.41 3.05 -12.05
N LEU A 365 0.52 2.22 -12.56
CA LEU A 365 0.71 0.79 -12.38
C LEU A 365 2.04 0.44 -13.06
N PRO A 366 2.92 -0.27 -12.37
CA PRO A 366 4.21 -0.65 -12.94
C PRO A 366 3.99 -1.23 -14.33
N LEU A 367 4.76 -0.78 -15.28
CA LEU A 367 4.71 -1.21 -16.70
C LEU A 367 4.88 -2.73 -16.88
N ARG A 368 5.17 -3.47 -15.80
CA ARG A 368 5.45 -4.90 -15.76
C ARG A 368 4.45 -5.65 -14.90
N ILE A 369 3.18 -5.60 -15.29
CA ILE A 369 2.16 -6.46 -14.70
C ILE A 369 2.16 -7.77 -15.46
N MET A 370 2.41 -8.87 -14.77
CA MET A 370 2.33 -10.21 -15.32
C MET A 370 1.02 -10.90 -14.92
N ARG A 371 0.41 -11.63 -15.84
CA ARG A 371 -0.75 -12.49 -15.52
C ARG A 371 -0.31 -13.70 -14.71
N ILE A 372 -1.00 -13.99 -13.63
CA ILE A 372 -0.70 -15.14 -12.75
C ILE A 372 -0.78 -16.46 -13.52
N ASP A 373 -1.74 -16.61 -14.44
CA ASP A 373 -1.84 -17.81 -15.27
C ASP A 373 -0.60 -18.04 -16.15
N SER A 374 -0.08 -16.97 -16.77
CA SER A 374 1.14 -17.01 -17.56
C SER A 374 2.36 -17.32 -16.69
N LEU A 375 2.40 -16.76 -15.48
CA LEU A 375 3.46 -17.01 -14.52
C LEU A 375 3.45 -18.47 -14.06
N LYS A 376 2.28 -19.03 -13.82
CA LYS A 376 2.09 -20.44 -13.47
C LYS A 376 2.64 -21.36 -14.58
N ALA A 377 2.24 -21.13 -15.83
CA ALA A 377 2.70 -21.93 -16.94
C ALA A 377 4.24 -21.94 -17.08
N LYS A 378 4.88 -20.76 -16.95
CA LYS A 378 6.33 -20.64 -16.95
C LYS A 378 6.98 -21.33 -15.74
N SER A 379 6.36 -21.25 -14.57
CA SER A 379 6.81 -21.91 -13.34
C SER A 379 6.75 -23.43 -13.47
N ASP A 380 5.70 -23.97 -14.09
CA ASP A 380 5.55 -25.40 -14.32
C ASP A 380 6.64 -25.91 -15.30
N GLU A 381 6.94 -25.15 -16.37
CA GLU A 381 8.04 -25.43 -17.30
C GLU A 381 9.41 -25.43 -16.58
N LEU A 382 9.69 -24.38 -15.78
CA LEU A 382 10.93 -24.27 -15.02
C LEU A 382 11.07 -25.42 -14.01
N THR A 383 10.01 -25.75 -13.32
CA THR A 383 9.97 -26.85 -12.34
C THR A 383 10.26 -28.20 -13.00
N LEU A 384 9.63 -28.47 -14.15
CA LEU A 384 9.87 -29.66 -14.91
C LEU A 384 11.36 -29.76 -15.36
N PHE A 385 11.90 -28.66 -15.87
CA PHE A 385 13.31 -28.59 -16.28
C PHE A 385 14.27 -28.85 -15.11
N ILE A 386 14.04 -28.22 -13.96
CA ILE A 386 14.83 -28.40 -12.73
C ILE A 386 14.83 -29.87 -12.30
N ARG A 387 13.69 -30.53 -12.31
CA ARG A 387 13.55 -31.94 -11.90
C ARG A 387 14.22 -32.90 -12.92
N THR A 388 13.96 -32.68 -14.21
CA THR A 388 14.51 -33.52 -15.30
C THR A 388 16.04 -33.46 -15.35
N GLU A 389 16.59 -32.26 -15.23
CA GLU A 389 18.03 -32.04 -15.28
C GLU A 389 18.73 -32.23 -13.92
N LYS A 390 17.98 -32.51 -12.85
CA LYS A 390 18.48 -32.63 -11.46
C LYS A 390 19.34 -31.43 -11.05
N ILE A 391 18.75 -30.24 -11.21
CA ILE A 391 19.44 -28.97 -10.94
C ILE A 391 19.45 -28.74 -9.44
N ASN A 392 20.63 -28.41 -8.90
CA ASN A 392 20.80 -28.12 -7.48
C ASN A 392 20.51 -26.67 -7.16
N THR A 393 20.77 -25.75 -8.09
CA THR A 393 20.60 -24.29 -7.86
C THR A 393 20.23 -23.62 -9.17
N VAL A 394 19.32 -22.63 -9.10
CA VAL A 394 18.99 -21.76 -10.23
C VAL A 394 19.42 -20.34 -9.91
N VAL A 395 20.08 -19.69 -10.85
CA VAL A 395 20.57 -18.33 -10.74
C VAL A 395 20.05 -17.49 -11.91
N GLY A 396 19.35 -16.40 -11.62
CA GLY A 396 18.94 -15.40 -12.60
C GLY A 396 19.99 -14.30 -12.70
N LEU A 397 20.56 -14.09 -13.87
CA LEU A 397 21.42 -12.95 -14.19
C LEU A 397 20.58 -11.95 -14.99
N GLY A 398 19.86 -11.07 -14.29
CA GLY A 398 19.02 -10.10 -14.97
C GLY A 398 19.80 -9.07 -15.77
N TYR A 399 19.35 -8.78 -16.99
CA TYR A 399 19.52 -7.43 -17.53
C TYR A 399 18.56 -6.48 -16.80
N PRO A 400 18.88 -5.19 -16.66
CA PRO A 400 18.00 -4.24 -15.96
C PRO A 400 16.54 -4.28 -16.44
N GLU A 401 16.31 -4.66 -17.71
CA GLU A 401 14.98 -4.72 -18.32
C GLU A 401 14.18 -6.00 -17.98
N TRP A 402 14.86 -7.09 -17.58
CA TRP A 402 14.25 -8.42 -17.36
C TRP A 402 14.25 -8.88 -15.91
N VAL A 403 14.90 -8.15 -15.04
CA VAL A 403 15.06 -8.51 -13.62
C VAL A 403 13.73 -8.75 -12.93
N GLY A 404 12.75 -7.89 -13.17
CA GLY A 404 11.43 -8.01 -12.55
C GLY A 404 10.71 -9.30 -12.93
N ASP A 405 10.79 -9.73 -14.18
CA ASP A 405 10.11 -10.92 -14.68
C ASP A 405 10.76 -12.20 -14.15
N GLN A 406 12.10 -12.22 -14.08
CA GLN A 406 12.84 -13.34 -13.49
C GLN A 406 12.60 -13.47 -12.00
N GLN A 407 12.67 -12.36 -11.27
CA GLN A 407 12.39 -12.32 -9.84
C GLN A 407 11.00 -12.87 -9.56
N LEU A 408 10.00 -12.41 -10.30
CA LEU A 408 8.62 -12.82 -10.13
C LEU A 408 8.44 -14.33 -10.40
N LEU A 409 9.03 -14.84 -11.49
CA LEU A 409 9.00 -16.25 -11.84
C LEU A 409 9.66 -17.11 -10.77
N PHE A 410 10.82 -16.71 -10.29
CA PHE A 410 11.59 -17.49 -9.31
C PHE A 410 10.88 -17.52 -7.97
N HIS A 411 10.40 -16.38 -7.48
CA HIS A 411 9.64 -16.32 -6.23
C HIS A 411 8.34 -17.14 -6.33
N TYR A 412 7.63 -17.08 -7.46
CA TYR A 412 6.44 -17.89 -7.68
C TYR A 412 6.77 -19.38 -7.66
N THR A 413 7.84 -19.79 -8.33
CA THR A 413 8.28 -21.19 -8.41
C THR A 413 8.72 -21.71 -7.03
N GLU A 414 9.45 -20.90 -6.27
CA GLU A 414 9.91 -21.24 -4.94
C GLU A 414 8.77 -21.51 -3.96
N ILE A 415 7.74 -20.66 -3.94
CA ILE A 415 6.61 -20.81 -3.00
C ILE A 415 5.64 -21.93 -3.36
N ASN A 416 5.66 -22.42 -4.59
CA ASN A 416 4.67 -23.40 -5.06
C ASN A 416 5.22 -24.78 -5.37
N SER A 417 6.52 -24.96 -5.68
CA SER A 417 6.89 -26.18 -6.41
C SER A 417 8.26 -26.81 -6.12
N VAL A 418 9.26 -26.12 -5.60
CA VAL A 418 10.65 -26.62 -5.68
C VAL A 418 11.43 -26.49 -4.39
N SER A 419 12.17 -27.56 -4.08
CA SER A 419 13.18 -27.59 -3.00
C SER A 419 14.54 -26.99 -3.39
N ALA A 420 14.79 -26.78 -4.69
CA ALA A 420 16.04 -26.19 -5.15
C ALA A 420 16.03 -24.67 -4.87
N PRO A 421 17.11 -24.12 -4.31
CA PRO A 421 17.20 -22.70 -4.09
C PRO A 421 17.23 -21.92 -5.40
N LEU A 422 16.43 -20.89 -5.49
CA LEU A 422 16.27 -20.00 -6.63
C LEU A 422 16.79 -18.61 -6.26
N PHE A 423 17.72 -18.09 -7.04
CA PHE A 423 18.40 -16.84 -6.74
C PHE A 423 18.34 -15.89 -7.92
N VAL A 424 18.01 -14.64 -7.68
CA VAL A 424 18.12 -13.57 -8.66
C VAL A 424 19.30 -12.68 -8.27
N ILE A 425 20.30 -12.61 -9.16
CA ILE A 425 21.37 -11.63 -9.02
C ILE A 425 21.01 -10.45 -9.90
N PRO A 426 20.42 -9.48 -9.38
CA PRO A 426 21.03 -8.23 -9.07
C PRO A 426 20.49 -7.64 -7.77
N GLU A 427 21.06 -6.60 -7.37
CA GLU A 427 21.08 -5.69 -6.25
C GLU A 427 19.88 -5.64 -5.30
N TYR A 428 18.73 -6.21 -5.62
CA TYR A 428 17.48 -6.06 -4.85
C TYR A 428 17.07 -7.28 -4.04
N GLU A 429 17.46 -8.49 -4.43
CA GLU A 429 17.15 -9.67 -3.65
C GLU A 429 18.21 -9.98 -2.61
N ARG A 430 18.17 -9.24 -1.54
CA ARG A 430 19.17 -9.32 -0.47
C ARG A 430 18.77 -10.19 0.71
N ARG A 431 17.74 -10.99 0.51
CA ARG A 431 17.36 -12.04 1.44
C ARG A 431 18.45 -13.10 1.59
N ARG A 432 19.19 -13.32 0.52
CA ARG A 432 20.20 -14.33 0.40
C ARG A 432 21.51 -13.72 -0.04
N THR A 433 22.20 -13.16 0.90
CA THR A 433 23.60 -12.79 0.69
C THR A 433 24.41 -14.03 0.51
N LEU A 434 24.43 -14.46 -0.59
CA LEU A 434 24.94 -15.25 -1.42
C LEU A 434 26.25 -15.81 -1.09
N LEU A 435 26.23 -16.87 -0.99
CA LEU A 435 26.00 -17.62 -2.14
C LEU A 435 27.22 -18.12 -2.86
N SER A 436 28.34 -17.50 -2.74
CA SER A 436 29.56 -18.09 -3.26
C SER A 436 29.95 -19.39 -2.53
N LYS A 437 29.43 -19.58 -1.30
CA LYS A 437 29.71 -20.79 -0.49
C LYS A 437 28.64 -21.88 -0.60
N GLU A 438 27.42 -21.56 -1.02
CA GLU A 438 26.30 -22.50 -1.04
C GLU A 438 25.97 -23.05 -2.44
N ILE A 439 26.52 -22.45 -3.51
CA ILE A 439 26.29 -22.92 -4.87
C ILE A 439 27.23 -24.09 -5.15
N GLN A 440 26.71 -25.28 -5.12
CA GLN A 440 27.43 -26.53 -5.46
C GLN A 440 26.64 -27.39 -6.42
N GLY A 441 27.33 -28.18 -7.22
CA GLY A 441 26.70 -29.14 -8.12
C GLY A 441 26.28 -28.57 -9.46
N LYS A 442 25.13 -29.04 -9.97
CA LYS A 442 24.59 -28.59 -11.28
C LYS A 442 23.79 -27.31 -11.12
N ILE A 443 24.21 -26.26 -11.82
CA ILE A 443 23.63 -24.93 -11.72
C ILE A 443 22.92 -24.58 -13.02
N LEU A 444 21.72 -24.09 -12.97
CA LEU A 444 21.06 -23.44 -14.10
C LEU A 444 21.22 -21.91 -13.94
N VAL A 445 21.83 -21.28 -14.93
CA VAL A 445 21.91 -19.82 -15.01
C VAL A 445 20.98 -19.38 -16.13
N LEU A 446 20.09 -18.43 -15.83
CA LEU A 446 19.17 -17.85 -16.80
C LEU A 446 19.41 -16.34 -16.92
N GLY A 447 19.42 -15.85 -18.17
CA GLY A 447 19.76 -14.46 -18.50
C GLY A 447 21.27 -14.21 -18.49
N GLY A 448 21.65 -12.94 -18.65
CA GLY A 448 23.05 -12.54 -18.76
C GLY A 448 23.69 -12.93 -20.12
N ASP A 449 24.99 -12.83 -20.16
CA ASP A 449 25.83 -13.21 -21.30
C ASP A 449 26.82 -14.30 -20.94
N GLU A 450 27.42 -14.89 -21.97
CA GLU A 450 28.37 -16.01 -21.83
C GLU A 450 29.56 -15.65 -20.92
N GLY A 451 30.07 -14.44 -21.01
CA GLY A 451 31.17 -13.97 -20.16
C GLY A 451 30.83 -13.94 -18.66
N LYS A 452 29.55 -13.70 -18.31
CA LYS A 452 29.06 -13.80 -16.94
C LYS A 452 28.90 -15.27 -16.51
N TRP A 453 28.42 -16.13 -17.41
CA TRP A 453 28.25 -17.56 -17.10
C TRP A 453 29.59 -18.26 -16.81
N ILE A 454 30.60 -17.99 -17.59
CA ILE A 454 31.96 -18.56 -17.41
C ILE A 454 32.55 -18.22 -16.03
N LYS A 455 32.23 -17.01 -15.51
CA LYS A 455 32.67 -16.60 -14.18
C LYS A 455 32.01 -17.39 -13.06
N MET A 456 30.90 -18.06 -13.34
CA MET A 456 30.14 -18.82 -12.34
C MET A 456 30.46 -20.32 -12.35
N GLY A 457 30.99 -20.86 -13.44
CA GLY A 457 31.33 -22.26 -13.54
C GLY A 457 31.59 -22.70 -14.99
N GLU A 458 31.90 -23.99 -15.16
CA GLU A 458 32.11 -24.57 -16.46
C GLU A 458 30.79 -24.77 -17.22
N ILE A 459 30.69 -24.23 -18.43
CA ILE A 459 29.50 -24.35 -19.28
C ILE A 459 29.41 -25.76 -19.84
N GLN A 460 28.41 -26.50 -19.38
CA GLN A 460 28.11 -27.83 -19.93
C GLN A 460 27.25 -27.76 -21.20
N ARG A 461 26.21 -26.90 -21.17
CA ARG A 461 25.25 -26.75 -22.26
C ARG A 461 24.53 -25.39 -22.20
N LYS A 462 24.37 -24.76 -23.36
CA LYS A 462 23.45 -23.59 -23.50
C LYS A 462 22.02 -24.10 -23.57
N VAL A 463 21.11 -23.39 -22.93
CA VAL A 463 19.69 -23.76 -22.82
C VAL A 463 18.79 -22.56 -23.05
N ASN A 464 17.55 -22.84 -23.38
CA ASN A 464 16.47 -21.84 -23.35
C ASN A 464 15.32 -22.40 -22.51
N VAL A 465 14.96 -21.71 -21.43
CA VAL A 465 13.92 -22.16 -20.50
C VAL A 465 13.01 -20.97 -20.22
N CYS A 466 11.72 -21.15 -20.33
CA CYS A 466 10.71 -20.11 -20.15
C CYS A 466 10.91 -18.89 -21.08
N GLY A 467 11.52 -19.10 -22.26
CA GLY A 467 11.89 -18.04 -23.20
C GLY A 467 13.12 -17.23 -22.79
N MET A 468 13.86 -17.67 -21.77
CA MET A 468 15.10 -17.06 -21.31
C MET A 468 16.31 -17.87 -21.76
N SER A 469 17.27 -17.22 -22.41
CA SER A 469 18.56 -17.83 -22.71
C SER A 469 19.36 -18.05 -21.43
N GLY A 470 20.10 -19.15 -21.35
CA GLY A 470 20.87 -19.49 -20.17
C GLY A 470 21.88 -20.59 -20.43
N ALA A 471 22.49 -21.09 -19.37
CA ALA A 471 23.43 -22.18 -19.41
C ALA A 471 23.28 -23.12 -18.22
N LEU A 472 23.54 -24.40 -18.47
CA LEU A 472 23.83 -25.39 -17.45
C LEU A 472 25.29 -25.33 -17.12
N LEU A 473 25.64 -25.15 -15.87
CA LEU A 473 26.99 -25.07 -15.38
C LEU A 473 27.26 -26.19 -14.38
N ARG A 474 28.52 -26.54 -14.22
CA ARG A 474 29.02 -27.37 -13.12
C ARG A 474 30.02 -26.57 -12.30
N LYS A 475 29.85 -26.62 -10.98
CA LYS A 475 30.78 -25.99 -10.04
C LYS A 475 31.38 -27.06 -9.13
#